data_41df26694e2db565104eac932e8e4ea1
#
_entry.id   41df26694e2db565104eac932e8e4ea1
#
_cell.length_a   1.000
_cell.length_b   1.000
_cell.length_c   1.000
_cell.angle_alpha   90.00
_cell.angle_beta   90.00
_cell.angle_gamma   90.00
#
_symmetry.space_group_name_H-M   'P 1'
#
loop_
_entity.id
_entity.type
_entity.pdbx_description
1 polymer ?
#
loop_
_entity_poly.entity_id
_entity_poly.type
_entity_poly.pdbx_seq_one_letter_code
_entity_poly.pdbx_strand_id
1 'polypeptide(L)'
;QCFDLSRVVEYTVEAGRPDCTDAEKLAVIKEYGATRISINPQTFSDEVLAGIGRRHSAQDILDCFADARKAGHDDINMDLIAGLPGDTVEGFERSLRQAIALDPENITVHTLTLKRASRIVIEDQRENDYADVAAMLERCHLLAEAGYQPYYLYRQKNTLQNLENVGWCKPGHE
;
A
#
# COMPACT_ATOMS: atom_id res chain seq x y z
N GLN A 1 8.92 -17.21 24.91
CA GLN A 1 8.89 -15.76 24.61
C GLN A 1 10.29 -15.18 24.88
N CYS A 2 10.94 -14.57 23.87
CA CYS A 2 12.29 -14.02 24.04
C CYS A 2 12.26 -12.55 24.50
N PHE A 3 11.13 -11.88 24.35
CA PHE A 3 10.98 -10.45 24.69
C PHE A 3 9.69 -10.22 25.46
N ASP A 4 9.73 -9.26 26.39
CA ASP A 4 8.54 -8.75 27.08
C ASP A 4 7.88 -7.66 26.22
N LEU A 5 6.70 -7.94 25.70
CA LEU A 5 5.91 -7.03 24.86
C LEU A 5 4.86 -6.23 25.64
N SER A 6 4.80 -6.37 26.97
CA SER A 6 3.76 -5.73 27.81
C SER A 6 3.74 -4.20 27.76
N ARG A 7 4.84 -3.58 27.32
CA ARG A 7 5.00 -2.11 27.20
C ARG A 7 5.03 -1.63 25.75
N VAL A 8 4.83 -2.53 24.78
CA VAL A 8 4.83 -2.17 23.37
C VAL A 8 3.49 -1.51 23.05
N VAL A 9 3.56 -0.29 22.55
CA VAL A 9 2.39 0.52 22.15
C VAL A 9 1.95 0.13 20.74
N GLU A 10 2.90 -0.10 19.85
CA GLU A 10 2.64 -0.52 18.48
C GLU A 10 3.49 -1.75 18.12
N TYR A 11 2.84 -2.77 17.58
CA TYR A 11 3.46 -3.96 17.01
C TYR A 11 2.87 -4.18 15.63
N THR A 12 3.55 -3.67 14.62
CA THR A 12 3.14 -3.78 13.21
C THR A 12 3.71 -5.03 12.58
N VAL A 13 2.87 -5.77 11.88
CA VAL A 13 3.26 -6.92 11.06
C VAL A 13 2.99 -6.62 9.59
N GLU A 14 4.04 -6.70 8.79
CA GLU A 14 3.92 -6.70 7.32
C GLU A 14 3.32 -8.03 6.87
N ALA A 15 2.00 -8.08 6.71
CA ALA A 15 1.31 -9.27 6.20
C ALA A 15 1.68 -9.52 4.73
N GLY A 16 2.06 -8.44 4.04
CA GLY A 16 2.67 -8.48 2.72
C GLY A 16 1.63 -8.56 1.60
N ARG A 17 1.88 -9.46 0.64
CA ARG A 17 1.04 -9.57 -0.55
C ARG A 17 -0.22 -10.39 -0.24
N PRO A 18 -1.39 -10.02 -0.80
CA PRO A 18 -2.64 -10.77 -0.63
C PRO A 18 -2.53 -12.26 -0.98
N ASP A 19 -1.78 -12.60 -2.05
CA ASP A 19 -1.56 -13.99 -2.48
C ASP A 19 -0.70 -14.85 -1.53
N CYS A 20 -0.12 -14.23 -0.50
CA CYS A 20 0.71 -14.89 0.51
C CYS A 20 0.12 -14.82 1.92
N THR A 21 -1.09 -14.29 2.05
CA THR A 21 -1.73 -14.03 3.34
C THR A 21 -3.15 -14.59 3.32
N ASP A 22 -3.36 -15.66 4.06
CA ASP A 22 -4.64 -16.33 4.22
C ASP A 22 -5.27 -16.03 5.59
N ALA A 23 -6.51 -16.46 5.78
CA ALA A 23 -7.28 -16.25 7.01
C ALA A 23 -6.61 -16.89 8.25
N GLU A 24 -5.94 -18.04 8.08
CA GLU A 24 -5.24 -18.73 9.17
C GLU A 24 -4.04 -17.89 9.64
N LYS A 25 -3.24 -17.39 8.71
CA LYS A 25 -2.10 -16.51 9.00
C LYS A 25 -2.53 -15.22 9.69
N LEU A 26 -3.62 -14.60 9.21
CA LEU A 26 -4.18 -13.39 9.82
C LEU A 26 -4.65 -13.64 11.25
N ALA A 27 -5.31 -14.77 11.51
CA ALA A 27 -5.73 -15.16 12.86
C ALA A 27 -4.52 -15.36 13.79
N VAL A 28 -3.46 -16.04 13.32
CA VAL A 28 -2.22 -16.23 14.08
C VAL A 28 -1.55 -14.89 14.39
N ILE A 29 -1.44 -13.98 13.41
CA ILE A 29 -0.87 -12.66 13.61
C ILE A 29 -1.62 -11.91 14.71
N LYS A 30 -2.95 -11.97 14.71
CA LYS A 30 -3.80 -11.34 15.76
C LYS A 30 -3.60 -11.99 17.11
N GLU A 31 -3.57 -13.33 17.19
CA GLU A 31 -3.35 -14.09 18.42
C GLU A 31 -2.01 -13.70 19.10
N TYR A 32 -0.97 -13.45 18.30
CA TYR A 32 0.33 -13.04 18.83
C TYR A 32 0.45 -11.54 19.13
N GLY A 33 -0.66 -10.81 19.09
CA GLY A 33 -0.78 -9.46 19.63
C GLY A 33 -0.33 -8.35 18.68
N ALA A 34 -0.34 -8.59 17.36
CA ALA A 34 -0.14 -7.51 16.40
C ALA A 34 -1.24 -6.46 16.58
N THR A 35 -0.82 -5.21 16.75
CA THR A 35 -1.73 -4.06 16.90
C THR A 35 -2.08 -3.46 15.55
N ARG A 36 -1.16 -3.54 14.57
CA ARG A 36 -1.34 -3.08 13.19
C ARG A 36 -0.83 -4.14 12.22
N ILE A 37 -1.49 -4.26 11.08
CA ILE A 37 -1.00 -5.05 9.95
C ILE A 37 -0.92 -4.19 8.70
N SER A 38 0.00 -4.53 7.80
CA SER A 38 0.10 -3.90 6.48
C SER A 38 -0.25 -4.91 5.39
N ILE A 39 -1.23 -4.55 4.56
CA ILE A 39 -1.63 -5.26 3.36
C ILE A 39 -1.22 -4.41 2.17
N ASN A 40 -0.38 -4.96 1.27
CA ASN A 40 0.30 -4.17 0.25
C ASN A 40 -0.27 -4.45 -1.15
N PRO A 41 -1.42 -3.84 -1.54
CA PRO A 41 -2.03 -4.02 -2.85
C PRO A 41 -1.15 -3.50 -4.00
N GLN A 42 -0.44 -2.39 -3.81
CA GLN A 42 0.31 -1.61 -4.78
C GLN A 42 -0.59 -0.83 -5.76
N THR A 43 -1.59 -1.47 -6.32
CA THR A 43 -2.64 -0.95 -7.20
C THR A 43 -3.84 -1.90 -7.17
N PHE A 44 -5.00 -1.47 -7.63
CA PHE A 44 -6.18 -2.32 -7.85
C PHE A 44 -6.43 -2.61 -9.34
N SER A 45 -5.46 -2.31 -10.20
CA SER A 45 -5.53 -2.65 -11.64
C SER A 45 -4.90 -4.02 -11.87
N ASP A 46 -5.69 -5.02 -12.27
CA ASP A 46 -5.20 -6.37 -12.58
C ASP A 46 -4.17 -6.36 -13.71
N GLU A 47 -4.34 -5.47 -14.70
CA GLU A 47 -3.40 -5.32 -15.82
C GLU A 47 -2.04 -4.81 -15.33
N VAL A 48 -2.03 -3.78 -14.47
CA VAL A 48 -0.81 -3.23 -13.88
C VAL A 48 -0.16 -4.24 -12.95
N LEU A 49 -0.95 -4.94 -12.12
CA LEU A 49 -0.44 -6.01 -11.24
C LEU A 49 0.28 -7.09 -12.05
N ALA A 50 -0.33 -7.58 -13.12
CA ALA A 50 0.29 -8.55 -14.01
C ALA A 50 1.58 -8.01 -14.65
N GLY A 51 1.56 -6.76 -15.11
CA GLY A 51 2.71 -6.06 -15.71
C GLY A 51 3.91 -5.95 -14.77
N ILE A 52 3.70 -5.77 -13.48
CA ILE A 52 4.77 -5.72 -12.46
C ILE A 52 5.09 -7.09 -11.85
N GLY A 53 4.54 -8.18 -12.41
CA GLY A 53 4.81 -9.56 -11.98
C GLY A 53 4.16 -9.94 -10.65
N ARG A 54 3.07 -9.29 -10.27
CA ARG A 54 2.23 -9.68 -9.14
C ARG A 54 1.28 -10.81 -9.59
N ARG A 55 0.99 -11.74 -8.68
CA ARG A 55 0.12 -12.89 -8.95
C ARG A 55 -1.29 -12.71 -8.40
N HIS A 56 -1.47 -11.79 -7.46
CA HIS A 56 -2.77 -11.49 -6.89
C HIS A 56 -3.56 -10.54 -7.80
N SER A 57 -4.86 -10.62 -7.72
CA SER A 57 -5.83 -9.76 -8.39
C SER A 57 -6.39 -8.70 -7.43
N ALA A 58 -7.16 -7.75 -7.98
CA ALA A 58 -7.95 -6.81 -7.19
C ALA A 58 -8.93 -7.54 -6.25
N GLN A 59 -9.52 -8.67 -6.70
CA GLN A 59 -10.41 -9.47 -5.85
C GLN A 59 -9.68 -10.09 -4.66
N ASP A 60 -8.46 -10.60 -4.87
CA ASP A 60 -7.65 -11.15 -3.77
C ASP A 60 -7.33 -10.10 -2.71
N ILE A 61 -7.16 -8.83 -3.10
CA ILE A 61 -6.97 -7.71 -2.18
C ILE A 61 -8.22 -7.51 -1.32
N LEU A 62 -9.41 -7.50 -1.94
CA LEU A 62 -10.68 -7.34 -1.25
C LEU A 62 -10.93 -8.49 -0.27
N ASP A 63 -10.68 -9.71 -0.69
CA ASP A 63 -10.86 -10.91 0.12
C ASP A 63 -9.88 -10.93 1.32
N CYS A 64 -8.61 -10.62 1.08
CA CYS A 64 -7.59 -10.51 2.14
C CYS A 64 -7.96 -9.45 3.17
N PHE A 65 -8.42 -8.27 2.73
CA PHE A 65 -8.88 -7.20 3.63
C PHE A 65 -10.09 -7.64 4.45
N ALA A 66 -11.07 -8.27 3.83
CA ALA A 66 -12.26 -8.79 4.52
C ALA A 66 -11.90 -9.86 5.56
N ASP A 67 -10.96 -10.75 5.23
CA ASP A 67 -10.48 -11.78 6.15
C ASP A 67 -9.67 -11.18 7.32
N ALA A 68 -8.89 -10.12 7.07
CA ALA A 68 -8.22 -9.38 8.13
C ALA A 68 -9.21 -8.76 9.12
N ARG A 69 -10.28 -8.13 8.63
CA ARG A 69 -11.36 -7.60 9.48
C ARG A 69 -12.06 -8.71 10.27
N LYS A 70 -12.36 -9.85 9.65
CA LYS A 70 -12.95 -11.03 10.33
C LYS A 70 -12.04 -11.58 11.43
N ALA A 71 -10.72 -11.56 11.21
CA ALA A 71 -9.73 -11.95 12.23
C ALA A 71 -9.59 -10.95 13.37
N GLY A 72 -10.28 -9.80 13.30
CA GLY A 72 -10.31 -8.77 14.35
C GLY A 72 -9.16 -7.75 14.25
N HIS A 73 -8.56 -7.58 13.06
CA HIS A 73 -7.60 -6.49 12.84
C HIS A 73 -8.33 -5.16 12.66
N ASP A 74 -8.12 -4.24 13.57
CA ASP A 74 -8.79 -2.94 13.66
C ASP A 74 -7.90 -1.80 13.17
N ASP A 75 -6.61 -2.05 12.96
CA ASP A 75 -5.65 -1.09 12.42
C ASP A 75 -4.92 -1.74 11.24
N ILE A 76 -5.33 -1.34 10.03
CA ILE A 76 -4.82 -1.87 8.78
C ILE A 76 -4.22 -0.73 7.97
N ASN A 77 -2.96 -0.89 7.54
CA ASN A 77 -2.33 -0.03 6.55
C ASN A 77 -2.43 -0.66 5.16
N MET A 78 -2.67 0.15 4.14
CA MET A 78 -2.64 -0.27 2.74
C MET A 78 -1.62 0.57 1.96
N ASP A 79 -0.70 -0.11 1.24
CA ASP A 79 0.31 0.57 0.43
C ASP A 79 -0.12 0.66 -1.03
N LEU A 80 -0.11 1.86 -1.58
CA LEU A 80 -0.26 2.13 -3.01
C LEU A 80 1.04 2.70 -3.58
N ILE A 81 1.28 2.48 -4.87
CA ILE A 81 2.46 3.02 -5.56
C ILE A 81 2.00 3.88 -6.74
N ALA A 82 2.39 5.16 -6.71
CA ALA A 82 2.26 6.06 -7.85
C ALA A 82 3.43 5.87 -8.82
N GLY A 83 3.14 5.83 -10.12
CA GLY A 83 4.14 5.71 -11.19
C GLY A 83 4.47 4.28 -11.57
N LEU A 84 3.61 3.30 -11.29
CA LEU A 84 3.79 1.93 -11.77
C LEU A 84 3.75 1.89 -13.32
N PRO A 85 4.59 1.06 -13.97
CA PRO A 85 4.56 0.89 -15.42
C PRO A 85 3.18 0.46 -15.91
N GLY A 86 2.70 1.10 -16.96
CA GLY A 86 1.38 0.82 -17.53
C GLY A 86 0.19 1.40 -16.76
N ASP A 87 0.42 2.04 -15.60
CA ASP A 87 -0.64 2.76 -14.89
C ASP A 87 -0.84 4.17 -15.46
N THR A 88 -2.03 4.73 -15.24
CA THR A 88 -2.42 6.08 -15.65
C THR A 88 -2.86 6.89 -14.44
N VAL A 89 -2.96 8.21 -14.60
CA VAL A 89 -3.47 9.09 -13.53
C VAL A 89 -4.88 8.66 -13.11
N GLU A 90 -5.75 8.32 -14.07
CA GLU A 90 -7.10 7.83 -13.81
C GLU A 90 -7.10 6.41 -13.19
N GLY A 91 -6.13 5.56 -13.58
CA GLY A 91 -5.93 4.23 -13.00
C GLY A 91 -5.55 4.31 -11.53
N PHE A 92 -4.57 5.15 -11.23
CA PHE A 92 -4.16 5.43 -9.86
C PHE A 92 -5.31 6.03 -9.02
N GLU A 93 -6.06 7.00 -9.57
CA GLU A 93 -7.22 7.59 -8.89
C GLU A 93 -8.27 6.52 -8.57
N ARG A 94 -8.58 5.61 -9.51
CA ARG A 94 -9.50 4.48 -9.24
C ARG A 94 -9.00 3.61 -8.11
N SER A 95 -7.71 3.27 -8.10
CA SER A 95 -7.08 2.47 -7.04
C SER A 95 -7.15 3.17 -5.68
N LEU A 96 -6.91 4.48 -5.66
CA LEU A 96 -7.02 5.29 -4.44
C LEU A 96 -8.45 5.31 -3.89
N ARG A 97 -9.45 5.50 -4.76
CA ARG A 97 -10.87 5.46 -4.38
C ARG A 97 -11.30 4.08 -3.85
N GLN A 98 -10.77 3.00 -4.43
CA GLN A 98 -11.03 1.64 -3.93
C GLN A 98 -10.41 1.43 -2.54
N ALA A 99 -9.17 1.88 -2.32
CA ALA A 99 -8.55 1.82 -1.00
C ALA A 99 -9.35 2.63 0.04
N ILE A 100 -9.77 3.85 -0.30
CA ILE A 100 -10.63 4.69 0.57
C ILE A 100 -11.96 3.99 0.88
N ALA A 101 -12.58 3.34 -0.10
CA ALA A 101 -13.85 2.64 0.08
C ALA A 101 -13.76 1.42 1.02
N LEU A 102 -12.60 0.81 1.14
CA LEU A 102 -12.33 -0.25 2.12
C LEU A 102 -12.20 0.27 3.56
N ASP A 103 -12.00 1.58 3.68
CA ASP A 103 -11.94 2.29 4.95
C ASP A 103 -10.85 1.78 5.92
N PRO A 104 -9.59 1.57 5.45
CA PRO A 104 -8.49 1.23 6.35
C PRO A 104 -8.16 2.41 7.29
N GLU A 105 -7.40 2.16 8.33
CA GLU A 105 -6.95 3.21 9.27
C GLU A 105 -5.79 4.01 8.69
N ASN A 106 -4.97 3.35 7.84
CA ASN A 106 -3.80 3.97 7.21
C ASN A 106 -3.75 3.65 5.71
N ILE A 107 -3.34 4.62 4.91
CA ILE A 107 -2.99 4.46 3.50
C ILE A 107 -1.64 5.12 3.26
N THR A 108 -0.66 4.34 2.81
CA THR A 108 0.65 4.87 2.43
C THR A 108 0.74 4.95 0.91
N VAL A 109 1.03 6.14 0.40
CA VAL A 109 1.29 6.36 -1.02
C VAL A 109 2.79 6.47 -1.24
N HIS A 110 3.33 5.48 -1.93
CA HIS A 110 4.73 5.43 -2.34
C HIS A 110 4.89 5.99 -3.76
N THR A 111 6.00 6.67 -3.99
CA THR A 111 6.46 7.00 -5.34
C THR A 111 7.41 5.89 -5.82
N LEU A 112 7.19 5.40 -7.04
CA LEU A 112 8.02 4.34 -7.59
C LEU A 112 9.51 4.71 -7.55
N THR A 113 10.32 3.80 -7.02
CA THR A 113 11.78 3.93 -6.96
C THR A 113 12.42 2.94 -7.91
N LEU A 114 13.20 3.44 -8.88
CA LEU A 114 13.91 2.60 -9.83
C LEU A 114 15.22 2.07 -9.23
N LYS A 115 15.27 0.80 -8.94
CA LYS A 115 16.50 0.12 -8.50
C LYS A 115 17.27 -0.40 -9.72
N ARG A 116 18.59 -0.23 -9.75
CA ARG A 116 19.46 -0.63 -10.88
C ARG A 116 19.31 -2.09 -11.33
N ALA A 117 18.90 -3.00 -10.44
CA ALA A 117 18.68 -4.41 -10.72
C ALA A 117 17.21 -4.79 -10.87
N SER A 118 16.27 -3.84 -10.98
CA SER A 118 14.87 -4.17 -11.20
C SER A 118 14.63 -4.58 -12.66
N ARG A 119 13.68 -5.53 -12.89
CA ARG A 119 13.28 -5.93 -14.25
C ARG A 119 12.86 -4.72 -15.10
N ILE A 120 12.21 -3.73 -14.48
CA ILE A 120 11.77 -2.48 -15.11
C ILE A 120 12.95 -1.73 -15.75
N VAL A 121 14.12 -1.71 -15.09
CA VAL A 121 15.33 -1.06 -15.62
C VAL A 121 16.01 -1.92 -16.69
N ILE A 122 15.94 -3.24 -16.57
CA ILE A 122 16.57 -4.18 -17.52
C ILE A 122 15.83 -4.21 -18.85
N GLU A 123 14.51 -4.07 -18.83
CA GLU A 123 13.65 -4.11 -20.03
C GLU A 123 13.58 -2.76 -20.78
N ASP A 124 14.44 -1.80 -20.45
CA ASP A 124 14.64 -0.49 -21.12
C ASP A 124 13.38 0.38 -21.32
N GLN A 125 12.41 0.23 -20.41
CA GLN A 125 11.19 1.07 -20.39
C GLN A 125 11.48 2.49 -19.85
N ARG A 126 12.61 3.07 -20.26
CA ARG A 126 13.18 4.26 -19.61
C ARG A 126 12.52 5.58 -19.94
N GLU A 127 11.77 5.70 -21.01
CA GLU A 127 11.48 7.06 -21.50
C GLU A 127 10.02 7.39 -21.82
N ASN A 128 9.08 6.43 -21.93
CA ASN A 128 7.79 6.78 -22.51
C ASN A 128 6.51 6.35 -21.78
N ASP A 129 6.56 5.55 -20.70
CA ASP A 129 5.34 4.97 -20.11
C ASP A 129 5.12 5.32 -18.63
N TYR A 130 5.90 6.24 -18.08
CA TYR A 130 5.58 6.74 -16.74
C TYR A 130 4.57 7.88 -16.88
N ALA A 131 3.34 7.62 -16.45
CA ALA A 131 2.36 8.67 -16.27
C ALA A 131 2.95 9.81 -15.44
N ASP A 132 2.38 10.98 -15.54
CA ASP A 132 2.76 12.11 -14.70
C ASP A 132 2.52 11.76 -13.22
N VAL A 133 3.61 11.35 -12.55
CA VAL A 133 3.57 10.93 -11.14
C VAL A 133 3.16 12.09 -10.24
N ALA A 134 3.51 13.32 -10.59
CA ALA A 134 3.07 14.49 -9.87
C ALA A 134 1.54 14.62 -9.93
N ALA A 135 0.95 14.44 -11.13
CA ALA A 135 -0.52 14.45 -11.29
C ALA A 135 -1.20 13.28 -10.54
N MET A 136 -0.55 12.10 -10.43
CA MET A 136 -1.05 11.03 -9.58
C MET A 136 -1.06 11.43 -8.11
N LEU A 137 0.03 12.02 -7.62
CA LEU A 137 0.12 12.47 -6.21
C LEU A 137 -0.84 13.62 -5.90
N GLU A 138 -1.17 14.47 -6.86
CA GLU A 138 -2.23 15.47 -6.70
C GLU A 138 -3.58 14.83 -6.35
N ARG A 139 -3.87 13.61 -6.82
CA ARG A 139 -5.10 12.87 -6.45
C ARG A 139 -5.18 12.51 -4.98
N CYS A 140 -4.06 12.57 -4.24
CA CYS A 140 -4.06 12.31 -2.79
C CYS A 140 -4.91 13.32 -1.99
N HIS A 141 -5.36 14.46 -2.58
CA HIS A 141 -6.37 15.32 -1.95
C HIS A 141 -7.66 14.54 -1.59
N LEU A 142 -7.99 13.48 -2.34
CA LEU A 142 -9.13 12.61 -2.04
C LEU A 142 -9.01 11.94 -0.66
N LEU A 143 -7.79 11.67 -0.19
CA LEU A 143 -7.58 11.16 1.17
C LEU A 143 -7.96 12.19 2.21
N ALA A 144 -7.57 13.45 2.02
CA ALA A 144 -7.97 14.54 2.92
C ALA A 144 -9.50 14.75 2.92
N GLU A 145 -10.15 14.67 1.75
CA GLU A 145 -11.62 14.75 1.63
C GLU A 145 -12.31 13.58 2.34
N ALA A 146 -11.67 12.40 2.38
CA ALA A 146 -12.15 11.22 3.10
C ALA A 146 -11.81 11.22 4.60
N GLY A 147 -11.19 12.29 5.12
CA GLY A 147 -10.88 12.45 6.54
C GLY A 147 -9.53 11.92 6.99
N TYR A 148 -8.67 11.48 6.06
CA TYR A 148 -7.29 11.12 6.38
C TYR A 148 -6.41 12.36 6.51
N GLN A 149 -5.37 12.26 7.35
CA GLN A 149 -4.38 13.32 7.55
C GLN A 149 -2.99 12.78 7.25
N PRO A 150 -2.11 13.55 6.59
CA PRO A 150 -0.72 13.15 6.42
C PRO A 150 -0.03 13.18 7.78
N TYR A 151 0.62 12.08 8.18
CA TYR A 151 1.28 11.99 9.48
C TYR A 151 2.79 11.76 9.38
N TYR A 152 3.28 11.21 8.28
CA TYR A 152 4.70 11.19 8.01
C TYR A 152 5.00 11.34 6.51
N LEU A 153 6.21 11.80 6.23
CA LEU A 153 6.72 12.02 4.88
C LEU A 153 8.19 11.61 4.84
N TYR A 154 8.57 10.84 3.84
CA TYR A 154 9.96 10.54 3.59
C TYR A 154 10.27 10.44 2.10
N ARG A 155 11.54 10.72 1.75
CA ARG A 155 12.04 10.62 0.38
C ARG A 155 13.05 9.49 0.28
N GLN A 156 12.83 8.60 -0.67
CA GLN A 156 13.83 7.61 -1.06
C GLN A 156 14.74 8.17 -2.15
N LYS A 157 15.99 7.69 -2.16
CA LYS A 157 16.91 8.00 -3.24
C LYS A 157 16.43 7.33 -4.55
N ASN A 158 16.47 8.08 -5.66
CA ASN A 158 16.05 7.63 -7.00
C ASN A 158 14.53 7.37 -7.14
N THR A 159 13.68 8.08 -6.41
CA THR A 159 12.24 8.13 -6.71
C THR A 159 12.03 8.85 -8.04
N LEU A 160 10.99 8.44 -8.78
CA LEU A 160 10.58 9.15 -9.98
C LEU A 160 10.28 10.61 -9.64
N GLN A 161 10.75 11.53 -10.49
CA GLN A 161 10.57 12.98 -10.36
C GLN A 161 11.03 13.56 -9.01
N ASN A 162 11.84 12.82 -8.21
CA ASN A 162 12.27 13.22 -6.87
C ASN A 162 11.14 13.50 -5.87
N LEU A 163 10.00 12.83 -6.04
CA LEU A 163 8.82 13.01 -5.20
C LEU A 163 8.89 12.18 -3.92
N GLU A 164 8.11 12.55 -2.94
CA GLU A 164 8.06 11.95 -1.62
C GLU A 164 7.07 10.78 -1.53
N ASN A 165 7.25 9.95 -0.50
CA ASN A 165 6.27 9.00 -0.02
C ASN A 165 5.54 9.61 1.17
N VAL A 166 4.24 9.45 1.24
CA VAL A 166 3.40 10.04 2.30
C VAL A 166 2.52 8.97 2.94
N GLY A 167 2.61 8.86 4.25
CA GLY A 167 1.66 8.10 5.05
C GLY A 167 0.49 8.97 5.47
N TRP A 168 -0.71 8.45 5.25
CA TRP A 168 -1.98 9.08 5.60
C TRP A 168 -2.70 8.20 6.61
N CYS A 169 -3.27 8.78 7.66
CA CYS A 169 -4.01 8.05 8.66
C CYS A 169 -5.31 8.75 9.04
N LYS A 170 -6.24 7.99 9.61
CA LYS A 170 -7.36 8.54 10.35
C LYS A 170 -6.86 9.12 11.68
N PRO A 171 -7.50 10.16 12.24
CA PRO A 171 -7.11 10.69 13.54
C PRO A 171 -7.06 9.62 14.62
N GLY A 172 -5.94 9.54 15.35
CA GLY A 172 -5.71 8.54 16.41
C GLY A 172 -5.10 7.23 15.95
N HIS A 173 -4.66 7.13 14.68
CA HIS A 173 -4.01 5.97 14.08
C HIS A 173 -2.63 6.33 13.48
N GLU A 174 -1.97 7.35 14.00
CA GLU A 174 -0.64 7.80 13.58
C GLU A 174 0.45 6.75 13.82
#